data_5f64090095e6f93d1cae0a414bdd0bd5
#
_entry.id   5f64090095e6f93d1cae0a414bdd0bd5
#
_cell.length_a   1.000
_cell.length_b   1.000
_cell.length_c   1.000
_cell.angle_alpha   90.00
_cell.angle_beta   90.00
_cell.angle_gamma   90.00
#
_symmetry.space_group_name_H-M   'P 1'
#
loop_
_entity.id
_entity.type
_entity.pdbx_description
1 polymer ?
#
loop_
_entity_poly.entity_id
_entity_poly.type
_entity_poly.pdbx_seq_one_letter_code
_entity_poly.pdbx_strand_id
1 'polypeptide(L)'
;MHEKIRKILMKMYEMKVSDFMDPRAWDMPILEKDEPVTHAFFMLRSNNHAWVVESEKTMKLVGVVERTDLLRAMLPPDALTYAYGSVTMKIKNIFIKENAKIEDVMTSKLITAEKDMKIRDVMIKMKKYDLERLPVIDKNGIIVGEVTLKSLIIHFTRLIRETE
;
A
#
# COMPACT_ATOMS: atom_id res chain seq x y z
N MET A 1 -11.52 -27.29 -19.03
CA MET A 1 -10.59 -26.44 -18.25
C MET A 1 -11.03 -24.96 -18.26
N HIS A 2 -11.21 -24.30 -19.39
CA HIS A 2 -11.58 -22.88 -19.45
C HIS A 2 -12.89 -22.51 -18.75
N GLU A 3 -13.93 -23.31 -18.89
CA GLU A 3 -15.23 -23.04 -18.25
C GLU A 3 -15.18 -23.15 -16.73
N LYS A 4 -14.41 -24.11 -16.20
CA LYS A 4 -14.18 -24.27 -14.76
C LYS A 4 -13.49 -23.04 -14.16
N ILE A 5 -12.39 -22.59 -14.77
CA ILE A 5 -11.66 -21.39 -14.36
C ILE A 5 -12.56 -20.15 -14.39
N ARG A 6 -13.37 -20.01 -15.44
CA ARG A 6 -14.33 -18.91 -15.57
C ARG A 6 -15.34 -18.89 -14.42
N LYS A 7 -15.90 -20.03 -14.04
CA LYS A 7 -16.84 -20.13 -12.91
C LYS A 7 -16.19 -19.77 -11.59
N ILE A 8 -14.92 -20.19 -11.37
CA ILE A 8 -14.15 -19.82 -10.17
C ILE A 8 -13.92 -18.31 -10.12
N LEU A 9 -13.50 -17.68 -11.22
CA LEU A 9 -13.32 -16.23 -11.30
C LEU A 9 -14.62 -15.48 -11.04
N MET A 10 -15.74 -15.91 -11.63
CA MET A 10 -17.04 -15.28 -11.39
C MET A 10 -17.44 -15.34 -9.92
N LYS A 11 -17.20 -16.48 -9.25
CA LYS A 11 -17.41 -16.61 -7.80
C LYS A 11 -16.50 -15.65 -7.02
N MET A 12 -15.22 -15.59 -7.35
CA MET A 12 -14.25 -14.73 -6.70
C MET A 12 -14.62 -13.25 -6.83
N TYR A 13 -15.14 -12.81 -7.97
CA TYR A 13 -15.54 -11.42 -8.19
C TYR A 13 -16.61 -10.93 -7.22
N GLU A 14 -17.49 -11.81 -6.77
CA GLU A 14 -18.58 -11.48 -5.84
C GLU A 14 -18.17 -11.56 -4.36
N MET A 15 -16.99 -12.11 -4.05
CA MET A 15 -16.47 -12.18 -2.70
C MET A 15 -16.05 -10.78 -2.21
N LYS A 16 -16.05 -10.60 -0.89
CA LYS A 16 -15.70 -9.33 -0.25
C LYS A 16 -14.23 -9.25 0.11
N VAL A 17 -13.72 -8.05 0.28
CA VAL A 17 -12.36 -7.78 0.76
C VAL A 17 -12.11 -8.49 2.09
N SER A 18 -13.08 -8.52 3.00
CA SER A 18 -13.00 -9.23 4.28
C SER A 18 -12.63 -10.72 4.16
N ASP A 19 -12.93 -11.35 3.02
CA ASP A 19 -12.61 -12.76 2.76
C ASP A 19 -11.14 -12.97 2.32
N PHE A 20 -10.45 -11.90 1.93
CA PHE A 20 -9.10 -11.90 1.34
C PHE A 20 -8.04 -11.18 2.18
N MET A 21 -8.46 -10.24 3.00
CA MET A 21 -7.53 -9.49 3.84
C MET A 21 -6.93 -10.39 4.93
N ASP A 22 -5.67 -10.12 5.28
CA ASP A 22 -5.06 -10.76 6.44
C ASP A 22 -5.75 -10.23 7.72
N PRO A 23 -6.31 -11.11 8.57
CA PRO A 23 -6.91 -10.69 9.84
C PRO A 23 -5.88 -10.18 10.85
N ARG A 24 -4.57 -10.40 10.61
CA ARG A 24 -3.47 -9.97 11.46
C ARG A 24 -3.04 -8.54 11.15
N ALA A 25 -3.98 -7.61 11.31
CA ALA A 25 -3.70 -6.19 11.08
C ALA A 25 -2.53 -5.64 11.92
N TRP A 26 -2.25 -6.26 13.07
CA TRP A 26 -1.11 -5.92 13.96
C TRP A 26 0.27 -6.30 13.41
N ASP A 27 0.33 -7.14 12.39
CA ASP A 27 1.58 -7.60 11.74
C ASP A 27 1.94 -6.74 10.51
N MET A 28 1.13 -5.72 10.23
CA MET A 28 1.42 -4.78 9.15
C MET A 28 2.56 -3.83 9.55
N PRO A 29 3.45 -3.47 8.61
CA PRO A 29 4.45 -2.44 8.84
C PRO A 29 3.76 -1.06 8.95
N ILE A 30 3.72 -0.52 10.16
CA ILE A 30 3.10 0.78 10.51
C ILE A 30 4.16 1.74 10.99
N LEU A 31 4.07 3.00 10.58
CA LEU A 31 4.87 4.12 11.06
C LEU A 31 3.94 5.29 11.42
N GLU A 32 4.30 6.07 12.42
CA GLU A 32 3.61 7.33 12.70
C GLU A 32 4.20 8.45 11.83
N LYS A 33 3.34 9.37 11.39
CA LYS A 33 3.76 10.48 10.48
C LYS A 33 4.86 11.38 11.07
N ASP A 34 4.85 11.52 12.40
CA ASP A 34 5.76 12.42 13.12
C ASP A 34 7.10 11.77 13.51
N GLU A 35 7.26 10.47 13.26
CA GLU A 35 8.51 9.76 13.53
C GLU A 35 9.65 10.27 12.64
N PRO A 36 10.91 10.15 13.09
CA PRO A 36 12.08 10.45 12.27
C PRO A 36 12.09 9.59 10.99
N VAL A 37 12.46 10.18 9.86
CA VAL A 37 12.56 9.46 8.57
C VAL A 37 13.48 8.24 8.64
N THR A 38 14.45 8.22 9.53
CA THR A 38 15.36 7.09 9.77
C THR A 38 14.62 5.81 10.14
N HIS A 39 13.46 5.90 10.81
CA HIS A 39 12.63 4.74 11.12
C HIS A 39 12.11 4.05 9.85
N ALA A 40 11.76 4.82 8.80
CA ALA A 40 11.38 4.24 7.51
C ALA A 40 12.53 3.46 6.87
N PHE A 41 13.77 3.95 6.96
CA PHE A 41 14.94 3.21 6.46
C PHE A 41 15.11 1.87 7.18
N PHE A 42 14.96 1.82 8.49
CA PHE A 42 15.05 0.58 9.24
C PHE A 42 13.88 -0.37 8.92
N MET A 43 12.66 0.14 8.88
CA MET A 43 11.44 -0.64 8.59
C MET A 43 11.50 -1.28 7.19
N LEU A 44 11.95 -0.52 6.19
CA LEU A 44 11.96 -0.96 4.79
C LEU A 44 13.19 -1.81 4.41
N ARG A 45 14.06 -2.14 5.35
CA ARG A 45 15.07 -3.20 5.16
C ARG A 45 14.41 -4.56 4.93
N SER A 46 13.35 -4.86 5.68
CA SER A 46 12.64 -6.15 5.67
C SER A 46 11.28 -6.08 4.99
N ASN A 47 10.72 -4.88 4.81
CA ASN A 47 9.42 -4.66 4.21
C ASN A 47 9.54 -3.89 2.90
N ASN A 48 8.60 -4.06 1.98
CA ASN A 48 8.57 -3.31 0.72
C ASN A 48 7.90 -1.94 0.87
N HIS A 49 7.08 -1.78 1.90
CA HIS A 49 6.32 -0.58 2.21
C HIS A 49 6.07 -0.50 3.72
N ALA A 50 5.64 0.66 4.18
CA ALA A 50 5.04 0.86 5.49
C ALA A 50 3.84 1.80 5.37
N TRP A 51 2.72 1.44 5.97
CA TRP A 51 1.57 2.34 6.09
C TRP A 51 1.86 3.41 7.13
N VAL A 52 1.48 4.64 6.82
CA VAL A 52 1.68 5.76 7.73
C VAL A 52 0.35 6.14 8.36
N VAL A 53 0.34 6.18 9.68
CA VAL A 53 -0.84 6.58 10.47
C VAL A 53 -0.59 7.91 11.16
N GLU A 54 -1.67 8.58 11.54
CA GLU A 54 -1.58 9.81 12.34
C GLU A 54 -0.92 9.55 13.69
N SER A 55 -1.33 8.48 14.35
CA SER A 55 -0.69 7.91 15.55
C SER A 55 -1.11 6.45 15.72
N GLU A 56 -0.32 5.66 16.45
CA GLU A 56 -0.69 4.28 16.80
C GLU A 56 -1.97 4.20 17.64
N LYS A 57 -2.29 5.25 18.40
CA LYS A 57 -3.53 5.32 19.18
C LYS A 57 -4.77 5.42 18.32
N THR A 58 -4.71 6.18 17.23
CA THR A 58 -5.86 6.41 16.34
C THR A 58 -5.90 5.43 15.19
N MET A 59 -4.75 4.92 14.75
CA MET A 59 -4.59 4.08 13.55
C MET A 59 -5.21 4.70 12.29
N LYS A 60 -5.38 6.03 12.28
CA LYS A 60 -5.92 6.75 11.13
C LYS A 60 -4.88 6.81 10.03
N LEU A 61 -5.20 6.22 8.89
CA LEU A 61 -4.31 6.15 7.74
C LEU A 61 -4.12 7.54 7.11
N VAL A 62 -2.87 7.97 6.94
CA VAL A 62 -2.52 9.27 6.34
C VAL A 62 -1.54 9.15 5.19
N GLY A 63 -0.88 8.02 5.00
CA GLY A 63 0.10 7.86 3.94
C GLY A 63 0.65 6.45 3.79
N VAL A 64 1.60 6.34 2.88
CA VAL A 64 2.45 5.16 2.67
C VAL A 64 3.87 5.62 2.35
N VAL A 65 4.85 4.86 2.81
CA VAL A 65 6.26 4.99 2.40
C VAL A 65 6.67 3.71 1.70
N GLU A 66 7.21 3.83 0.51
CA GLU A 66 7.80 2.75 -0.26
C GLU A 66 9.31 2.93 -0.41
N ARG A 67 10.03 1.86 -0.79
CA ARG A 67 11.49 1.94 -1.01
C ARG A 67 11.87 3.00 -2.06
N THR A 68 11.02 3.21 -3.06
CA THR A 68 11.21 4.24 -4.08
C THR A 68 11.11 5.66 -3.54
N ASP A 69 10.31 5.89 -2.49
CA ASP A 69 10.24 7.18 -1.80
C ASP A 69 11.55 7.47 -1.06
N LEU A 70 12.13 6.46 -0.42
CA LEU A 70 13.42 6.59 0.25
C LEU A 70 14.56 6.79 -0.76
N LEU A 71 14.54 6.10 -1.90
CA LEU A 71 15.53 6.34 -2.96
C LEU A 71 15.45 7.80 -3.43
N ARG A 72 14.25 8.30 -3.69
CA ARG A 72 14.03 9.70 -4.09
C ARG A 72 14.55 10.68 -3.03
N ALA A 73 14.33 10.35 -1.74
CA ALA A 73 14.79 11.16 -0.62
C ALA A 73 16.33 11.17 -0.50
N MET A 74 17.02 10.13 -0.97
CA MET A 74 18.49 10.01 -0.94
C MET A 74 19.18 10.60 -2.18
N LEU A 75 18.44 10.90 -3.25
CA LEU A 75 19.05 11.48 -4.45
C LEU A 75 19.63 12.86 -4.15
N PRO A 76 20.84 13.14 -4.66
CA PRO A 76 21.39 14.49 -4.55
C PRO A 76 20.52 15.48 -5.35
N PRO A 77 20.46 16.77 -4.92
CA PRO A 77 19.56 17.76 -5.52
C PRO A 77 19.74 17.95 -7.04
N ASP A 78 20.96 17.86 -7.54
CA ASP A 78 21.29 17.97 -8.95
C ASP A 78 20.79 16.77 -9.77
N ALA A 79 20.84 15.55 -9.23
CA ALA A 79 20.32 14.37 -9.91
C ALA A 79 18.82 14.45 -10.20
N LEU A 80 18.07 15.18 -9.36
CA LEU A 80 16.63 15.38 -9.55
C LEU A 80 16.31 16.22 -10.79
N THR A 81 17.16 17.18 -11.13
CA THR A 81 17.02 17.99 -12.34
C THR A 81 17.18 17.14 -13.60
N TYR A 82 18.11 16.18 -13.62
CA TYR A 82 18.34 15.28 -14.76
C TYR A 82 17.23 14.23 -14.91
N ALA A 83 16.68 13.72 -13.80
CA ALA A 83 15.69 12.63 -13.83
C ALA A 83 14.29 13.10 -14.27
N TYR A 84 13.94 14.36 -14.01
CA TYR A 84 12.57 14.86 -14.20
C TYR A 84 12.48 16.10 -15.11
N GLY A 85 13.59 16.55 -15.71
CA GLY A 85 13.65 17.74 -16.56
C GLY A 85 13.29 19.02 -15.81
N SER A 86 12.83 20.04 -16.54
CA SER A 86 12.43 21.34 -15.96
C SER A 86 11.05 21.33 -15.26
N VAL A 87 10.45 20.17 -15.08
CA VAL A 87 9.20 20.05 -14.31
C VAL A 87 9.52 20.27 -12.84
N THR A 88 9.04 21.37 -12.28
CA THR A 88 9.19 21.72 -10.88
C THR A 88 8.36 20.76 -9.99
N MET A 89 8.76 19.51 -9.93
CA MET A 89 8.25 18.62 -8.90
C MET A 89 8.83 19.11 -7.57
N LYS A 90 7.97 19.42 -6.61
CA LYS A 90 8.38 19.66 -5.22
C LYS A 90 8.87 18.34 -4.63
N ILE A 91 10.09 17.96 -4.99
CA ILE A 91 10.74 16.78 -4.43
C ILE A 91 11.19 17.17 -3.04
N LYS A 92 10.57 16.59 -2.04
CA LYS A 92 10.95 16.73 -0.65
C LYS A 92 12.26 15.98 -0.42
N ASN A 93 13.39 16.67 -0.62
CA ASN A 93 14.70 16.11 -0.39
C ASN A 93 15.05 16.22 1.10
N ILE A 94 15.30 15.09 1.76
CA ILE A 94 15.66 15.04 3.18
C ILE A 94 17.03 15.67 3.48
N PHE A 95 17.92 15.77 2.49
CA PHE A 95 19.22 16.45 2.65
C PHE A 95 19.08 17.95 2.94
N ILE A 96 17.93 18.54 2.60
CA ILE A 96 17.68 19.97 2.78
C ILE A 96 16.97 20.25 4.10
N LYS A 97 16.41 19.22 4.76
CA LYS A 97 15.61 19.39 5.96
C LYS A 97 16.27 18.73 7.17
N GLU A 98 16.73 19.57 8.09
CA GLU A 98 17.14 19.13 9.42
C GLU A 98 15.94 18.50 10.14
N ASN A 99 16.12 17.34 10.79
CA ASN A 99 15.06 16.60 11.49
C ASN A 99 13.86 16.18 10.60
N ALA A 100 14.13 15.66 9.40
CA ALA A 100 13.10 15.15 8.50
C ALA A 100 12.26 14.04 9.16
N LYS A 101 10.94 14.12 8.97
CA LYS A 101 9.94 13.18 9.50
C LYS A 101 9.38 12.29 8.38
N ILE A 102 8.68 11.24 8.76
CA ILE A 102 7.97 10.32 7.85
C ILE A 102 7.05 11.10 6.90
N GLU A 103 6.30 12.07 7.41
CA GLU A 103 5.39 12.91 6.58
C GLU A 103 6.10 13.70 5.47
N ASP A 104 7.41 13.93 5.60
CA ASP A 104 8.19 14.64 4.59
C ASP A 104 8.49 13.78 3.35
N VAL A 105 8.47 12.46 3.48
CA VAL A 105 8.80 11.51 2.40
C VAL A 105 7.62 10.67 1.95
N MET A 106 6.57 10.53 2.75
CA MET A 106 5.41 9.69 2.45
C MET A 106 4.61 10.19 1.24
N THR A 107 3.94 9.26 0.58
CA THR A 107 2.85 9.54 -0.36
C THR A 107 1.54 9.60 0.41
N SER A 108 0.83 10.74 0.35
CA SER A 108 -0.43 10.96 1.09
C SER A 108 -1.69 10.73 0.26
N LYS A 109 -1.57 10.72 -1.08
CA LYS A 109 -2.72 10.44 -1.97
C LYS A 109 -2.88 8.92 -2.13
N LEU A 110 -3.74 8.34 -1.31
CA LEU A 110 -3.94 6.89 -1.24
C LEU A 110 -5.20 6.44 -1.99
N ILE A 111 -5.10 5.27 -2.60
CA ILE A 111 -6.24 4.49 -3.09
C ILE A 111 -6.51 3.40 -2.05
N THR A 112 -7.71 3.38 -1.51
CA THR A 112 -8.10 2.50 -0.40
C THR A 112 -9.18 1.52 -0.81
N ALA A 113 -9.39 0.50 0.01
CA ALA A 113 -10.51 -0.41 -0.05
C ALA A 113 -11.27 -0.41 1.28
N GLU A 114 -12.50 -0.90 1.28
CA GLU A 114 -13.32 -1.14 2.45
C GLU A 114 -13.64 -2.64 2.57
N LYS A 115 -13.95 -3.13 3.77
CA LYS A 115 -14.16 -4.56 4.04
C LYS A 115 -15.27 -5.20 3.20
N ASP A 116 -16.33 -4.46 2.91
CA ASP A 116 -17.51 -4.92 2.16
C ASP A 116 -17.40 -4.69 0.65
N MET A 117 -16.35 -4.03 0.18
CA MET A 117 -16.07 -3.87 -1.25
C MET A 117 -15.89 -5.23 -1.92
N LYS A 118 -16.42 -5.39 -3.13
CA LYS A 118 -16.23 -6.61 -3.91
C LYS A 118 -14.80 -6.71 -4.45
N ILE A 119 -14.26 -7.91 -4.49
CA ILE A 119 -12.91 -8.17 -5.02
C ILE A 119 -12.77 -7.73 -6.47
N ARG A 120 -13.81 -7.86 -7.29
CA ARG A 120 -13.85 -7.30 -8.63
C ARG A 120 -13.44 -5.83 -8.66
N ASP A 121 -14.00 -5.02 -7.77
CA ASP A 121 -13.76 -3.57 -7.75
C ASP A 121 -12.34 -3.24 -7.25
N VAL A 122 -11.83 -4.04 -6.30
CA VAL A 122 -10.43 -3.97 -5.85
C VAL A 122 -9.48 -4.27 -7.00
N MET A 123 -9.71 -5.34 -7.77
CA MET A 123 -8.88 -5.71 -8.92
C MET A 123 -8.87 -4.60 -9.98
N ILE A 124 -10.04 -3.98 -10.23
CA ILE A 124 -10.16 -2.83 -11.15
C ILE A 124 -9.33 -1.64 -10.63
N LYS A 125 -9.42 -1.33 -9.33
CA LYS A 125 -8.59 -0.27 -8.71
C LYS A 125 -7.10 -0.57 -8.83
N MET A 126 -6.67 -1.79 -8.48
CA MET A 126 -5.28 -2.22 -8.60
C MET A 126 -4.76 -2.02 -10.03
N LYS A 127 -5.52 -2.47 -11.04
CA LYS A 127 -5.12 -2.33 -12.44
C LYS A 127 -5.12 -0.89 -12.91
N LYS A 128 -6.14 -0.11 -12.54
CA LYS A 128 -6.28 1.30 -12.96
C LYS A 128 -5.14 2.19 -12.44
N TYR A 129 -4.67 1.93 -11.23
CA TYR A 129 -3.66 2.74 -10.55
C TYR A 129 -2.29 2.06 -10.47
N ASP A 130 -2.13 0.91 -11.13
CA ASP A 130 -0.88 0.11 -11.16
C ASP A 130 -0.36 -0.21 -9.75
N LEU A 131 -1.25 -0.73 -8.90
CA LEU A 131 -0.98 -1.03 -7.50
C LEU A 131 -1.01 -2.54 -7.23
N GLU A 132 -0.07 -3.02 -6.45
CA GLU A 132 -0.02 -4.42 -6.00
C GLU A 132 -0.67 -4.65 -4.62
N ARG A 133 -1.08 -3.56 -3.95
CA ARG A 133 -1.72 -3.58 -2.63
C ARG A 133 -2.62 -2.38 -2.42
N LEU A 134 -3.66 -2.58 -1.62
CA LEU A 134 -4.53 -1.51 -1.15
C LEU A 134 -4.69 -1.65 0.37
N PRO A 135 -4.56 -0.55 1.12
CA PRO A 135 -4.94 -0.54 2.54
C PRO A 135 -6.46 -0.66 2.63
N VAL A 136 -6.91 -1.43 3.60
CA VAL A 136 -8.34 -1.55 3.93
C VAL A 136 -8.62 -0.65 5.11
N ILE A 137 -9.55 0.28 4.94
CA ILE A 137 -9.97 1.22 5.98
C ILE A 137 -11.43 1.00 6.34
N ASP A 138 -11.77 1.40 7.56
CA ASP A 138 -13.17 1.55 7.97
C ASP A 138 -13.74 2.92 7.60
N LYS A 139 -15.01 3.16 7.93
CA LYS A 139 -15.71 4.42 7.67
C LYS A 139 -15.11 5.65 8.37
N ASN A 140 -14.25 5.45 9.37
CA ASN A 140 -13.56 6.52 10.09
C ASN A 140 -12.14 6.77 9.54
N GLY A 141 -11.72 6.04 8.49
CA GLY A 141 -10.38 6.13 7.92
C GLY A 141 -9.32 5.37 8.73
N ILE A 142 -9.74 4.49 9.64
CA ILE A 142 -8.84 3.65 10.45
C ILE A 142 -8.40 2.48 9.58
N ILE A 143 -7.08 2.25 9.48
CA ILE A 143 -6.55 1.08 8.78
C ILE A 143 -6.86 -0.20 9.58
N VAL A 144 -7.50 -1.17 8.93
CA VAL A 144 -7.95 -2.43 9.52
C VAL A 144 -7.32 -3.66 8.86
N GLY A 145 -6.53 -3.47 7.81
CA GLY A 145 -5.84 -4.53 7.10
C GLY A 145 -5.32 -4.04 5.76
N GLU A 146 -4.87 -4.99 4.95
CA GLU A 146 -4.52 -4.75 3.56
C GLU A 146 -4.97 -5.92 2.67
N VAL A 147 -5.23 -5.66 1.41
CA VAL A 147 -5.41 -6.65 0.37
C VAL A 147 -4.30 -6.51 -0.66
N THR A 148 -3.65 -7.62 -1.00
CA THR A 148 -2.50 -7.62 -1.90
C THR A 148 -2.77 -8.50 -3.12
N LEU A 149 -2.08 -8.22 -4.24
CA LEU A 149 -2.09 -9.11 -5.41
C LEU A 149 -1.68 -10.54 -5.03
N LYS A 150 -0.71 -10.68 -4.12
CA LYS A 150 -0.30 -12.00 -3.59
C LYS A 150 -1.46 -12.71 -2.89
N SER A 151 -2.24 -12.01 -2.04
CA SER A 151 -3.40 -12.62 -1.37
C SER A 151 -4.48 -13.05 -2.37
N LEU A 152 -4.72 -12.27 -3.41
CA LEU A 152 -5.66 -12.63 -4.49
C LEU A 152 -5.22 -13.90 -5.22
N ILE A 153 -3.93 -14.00 -5.56
CA ILE A 153 -3.36 -15.20 -6.23
C ILE A 153 -3.47 -16.42 -5.32
N ILE A 154 -3.15 -16.30 -4.04
CA ILE A 154 -3.26 -17.41 -3.06
C ILE A 154 -4.70 -17.90 -2.98
N HIS A 155 -5.68 -17.00 -2.84
CA HIS A 155 -7.10 -17.38 -2.79
C HIS A 155 -7.58 -18.03 -4.09
N PHE A 156 -7.19 -17.48 -5.23
CA PHE A 156 -7.55 -18.04 -6.53
C PHE A 156 -7.01 -19.47 -6.70
N THR A 157 -5.74 -19.70 -6.38
CA THR A 157 -5.13 -21.03 -6.44
C THR A 157 -5.78 -22.03 -5.49
N ARG A 158 -6.20 -21.60 -4.29
CA ARG A 158 -6.97 -22.42 -3.36
C ARG A 158 -8.31 -22.84 -3.96
N LEU A 159 -9.06 -21.89 -4.52
CA LEU A 159 -10.36 -22.19 -5.18
C LEU A 159 -10.23 -23.19 -6.34
N ILE A 160 -9.12 -23.13 -7.09
CA ILE A 160 -8.84 -24.13 -8.14
C ILE A 160 -8.70 -25.53 -7.52
N ARG A 161 -7.90 -25.67 -6.45
CA ARG A 161 -7.66 -26.96 -5.78
C ARG A 161 -8.91 -27.56 -5.15
N GLU A 162 -9.76 -26.73 -4.52
CA GLU A 162 -11.01 -27.17 -3.91
C GLU A 162 -12.04 -27.67 -4.92
N THR A 163 -11.82 -27.43 -6.21
CA THR A 163 -12.68 -27.86 -7.30
C THR A 163 -12.12 -29.04 -8.09
N GLU A 164 -10.94 -29.54 -7.77
CA GLU A 164 -10.37 -30.77 -8.31
C GLU A 164 -10.87 -32.01 -7.57
#